data_787554969d165343a6cd1db5a8f7ab9a
#
_entry.id   787554969d165343a6cd1db5a8f7ab9a
#
_cell.length_a   1.000
_cell.length_b   1.000
_cell.length_c   1.000
_cell.angle_alpha   90.00
_cell.angle_beta   90.00
_cell.angle_gamma   90.00
#
_symmetry.space_group_name_H-M   'P 1'
#
loop_
_entity.id
_entity.type
_entity.pdbx_description
1 polymer ?
#
loop_
_entity_poly.entity_id
_entity_poly.type
_entity_poly.pdbx_seq_one_letter_code
_entity_poly.pdbx_strand_id
1 'polypeptide(L)'
;MPDPDTFASEWLAAWNAHDLDRILSHYAPEIVFLSPVARARLGDGRVEGLEALRGYWRGGLDAQPDLRFTLQSVLTGHDCLTITYCNHRGQTVAETFEFGPGDGVVRSFACYGAVS
;
A
#
# COMPACT_ATOMS: atom_id res chain seq x y z
N MET A 1 -6.71 10.93 -11.85
CA MET A 1 -5.82 9.84 -11.42
C MET A 1 -4.40 10.21 -11.81
N PRO A 2 -3.40 9.97 -10.95
CA PRO A 2 -2.01 10.27 -11.29
C PRO A 2 -1.49 9.37 -12.41
N ASP A 3 -0.35 9.74 -12.99
CA ASP A 3 0.33 8.87 -13.97
C ASP A 3 0.71 7.55 -13.29
N PRO A 4 0.30 6.38 -13.84
CA PRO A 4 0.50 5.09 -13.17
C PRO A 4 1.95 4.75 -12.85
N ASP A 5 2.86 4.95 -13.80
CA ASP A 5 4.27 4.62 -13.58
C ASP A 5 4.92 5.56 -12.56
N THR A 6 4.59 6.84 -12.62
CA THR A 6 5.07 7.82 -11.63
C THR A 6 4.56 7.49 -10.23
N PHE A 7 3.27 7.17 -10.11
CA PHE A 7 2.70 6.77 -8.84
C PHE A 7 3.41 5.53 -8.27
N ALA A 8 3.57 4.49 -9.10
CA ALA A 8 4.20 3.25 -8.65
C ALA A 8 5.63 3.47 -8.20
N SER A 9 6.43 4.21 -8.97
CA SER A 9 7.82 4.51 -8.62
C SER A 9 7.93 5.26 -7.30
N GLU A 10 7.10 6.28 -7.12
CA GLU A 10 7.11 7.09 -5.89
C GLU A 10 6.62 6.30 -4.69
N TRP A 11 5.58 5.49 -4.86
CA TRP A 11 5.02 4.65 -3.81
C TRP A 11 6.06 3.62 -3.31
N LEU A 12 6.72 2.92 -4.24
CA LEU A 12 7.76 1.97 -3.87
C LEU A 12 8.95 2.67 -3.21
N ALA A 13 9.38 3.81 -3.74
CA ALA A 13 10.48 4.57 -3.17
C ALA A 13 10.18 5.00 -1.73
N ALA A 14 8.96 5.45 -1.46
CA ALA A 14 8.54 5.86 -0.13
C ALA A 14 8.57 4.68 0.86
N TRP A 15 8.05 3.53 0.46
CA TRP A 15 8.10 2.32 1.29
C TRP A 15 9.52 1.85 1.53
N ASN A 16 10.36 1.82 0.49
CA ASN A 16 11.74 1.37 0.60
C ASN A 16 12.61 2.34 1.43
N ALA A 17 12.24 3.60 1.47
CA ALA A 17 12.86 4.59 2.35
C ALA A 17 12.34 4.52 3.80
N HIS A 18 11.30 3.72 4.06
CA HIS A 18 10.60 3.65 5.35
C HIS A 18 10.09 5.02 5.80
N ASP A 19 9.70 5.86 4.85
CA ASP A 19 9.26 7.24 5.08
C ASP A 19 7.73 7.29 5.13
N LEU A 20 7.19 7.17 6.35
CA LEU A 20 5.76 7.06 6.57
C LEU A 20 4.98 8.28 6.05
N ASP A 21 5.52 9.48 6.22
CA ASP A 21 4.86 10.69 5.72
C ASP A 21 4.76 10.70 4.19
N ARG A 22 5.82 10.28 3.50
CA ARG A 22 5.80 10.14 2.04
C ARG A 22 4.79 9.08 1.60
N ILE A 23 4.74 7.94 2.29
CA ILE A 23 3.76 6.88 1.99
C ILE A 23 2.36 7.45 2.10
N LEU A 24 2.04 8.08 3.23
CA LEU A 24 0.70 8.58 3.52
C LEU A 24 0.28 9.76 2.63
N SER A 25 1.25 10.47 2.04
CA SER A 25 0.95 11.60 1.15
C SER A 25 0.15 11.20 -0.09
N HIS A 26 0.13 9.93 -0.44
CA HIS A 26 -0.63 9.41 -1.59
C HIS A 26 -2.10 9.13 -1.26
N TYR A 27 -2.50 9.20 0.00
CA TYR A 27 -3.81 8.72 0.47
C TYR A 27 -4.70 9.88 0.92
N ALA A 28 -5.99 9.75 0.59
CA ALA A 28 -7.00 10.71 1.04
C ALA A 28 -7.30 10.51 2.53
N PRO A 29 -7.78 11.56 3.25
CA PRO A 29 -8.08 11.44 4.68
C PRO A 29 -9.10 10.34 5.01
N GLU A 30 -10.04 10.06 4.10
CA GLU A 30 -11.10 9.06 4.25
C GLU A 30 -10.71 7.67 3.76
N ILE A 31 -9.44 7.41 3.55
CA ILE A 31 -8.93 6.13 3.03
C ILE A 31 -9.50 4.94 3.79
N VAL A 32 -9.88 3.90 3.04
CA VAL A 32 -10.22 2.59 3.58
C VAL A 32 -9.21 1.59 3.01
N PHE A 33 -8.42 0.99 3.88
CA PHE A 33 -7.39 0.02 3.51
C PHE A 33 -7.83 -1.36 3.99
N LEU A 34 -7.76 -2.36 3.09
CA LEU A 34 -8.15 -3.73 3.37
C LEU A 34 -6.98 -4.68 3.16
N SER A 35 -6.67 -5.50 4.17
CA SER A 35 -5.50 -6.38 4.13
C SER A 35 -5.68 -7.56 5.07
N PRO A 36 -5.33 -8.80 4.61
CA PRO A 36 -5.30 -9.94 5.51
C PRO A 36 -4.24 -9.82 6.60
N VAL A 37 -3.18 -9.05 6.36
CA VAL A 37 -2.15 -8.78 7.38
C VAL A 37 -2.72 -7.88 8.48
N ALA A 38 -3.55 -6.90 8.12
CA ALA A 38 -4.26 -6.09 9.10
C ALA A 38 -5.19 -6.95 9.95
N ARG A 39 -5.88 -7.91 9.33
CA ARG A 39 -6.71 -8.87 10.04
C ARG A 39 -5.90 -9.65 11.07
N ALA A 40 -4.74 -10.15 10.67
CA ALA A 40 -3.89 -10.94 11.56
C ALA A 40 -3.34 -10.11 12.73
N ARG A 41 -3.00 -8.85 12.49
CA ARG A 41 -2.38 -7.98 13.51
C ARG A 41 -3.39 -7.29 14.42
N LEU A 42 -4.53 -6.85 13.86
CA LEU A 42 -5.50 -6.00 14.58
C LEU A 42 -6.81 -6.74 14.91
N GLY A 43 -7.02 -7.92 14.33
CA GLY A 43 -8.30 -8.64 14.45
C GLY A 43 -9.35 -8.18 13.45
N ASP A 44 -9.06 -7.13 12.67
CA ASP A 44 -9.94 -6.59 11.64
C ASP A 44 -9.12 -6.30 10.39
N GLY A 45 -9.56 -6.80 9.24
CA GLY A 45 -8.90 -6.60 7.94
C GLY A 45 -9.15 -5.22 7.34
N ARG A 46 -9.93 -4.38 7.98
CA ARG A 46 -10.33 -3.06 7.52
C ARG A 46 -9.74 -1.98 8.42
N VAL A 47 -8.98 -1.06 7.81
CA VAL A 47 -8.39 0.10 8.51
C VAL A 47 -8.99 1.35 7.87
N GLU A 48 -9.69 2.15 8.63
CA GLU A 48 -10.39 3.33 8.13
C GLU A 48 -9.76 4.62 8.64
N GLY A 49 -9.47 5.52 7.71
CA GLY A 49 -8.96 6.85 8.00
C GLY A 49 -7.44 6.90 8.07
N LEU A 50 -6.92 8.09 7.77
CA LEU A 50 -5.47 8.30 7.63
C LEU A 50 -4.73 8.11 8.96
N GLU A 51 -5.33 8.53 10.08
CA GLU A 51 -4.70 8.39 11.39
C GLU A 51 -4.59 6.93 11.83
N ALA A 52 -5.64 6.13 11.61
CA ALA A 52 -5.60 4.71 11.91
C ALA A 52 -4.57 3.99 11.03
N LEU A 53 -4.51 4.37 9.75
CA LEU A 53 -3.55 3.80 8.81
C LEU A 53 -2.11 4.16 9.20
N ARG A 54 -1.88 5.38 9.64
CA ARG A 54 -0.57 5.83 10.15
C ARG A 54 -0.11 4.94 11.31
N GLY A 55 -0.96 4.71 12.28
CA GLY A 55 -0.63 3.86 13.43
C GLY A 55 -0.32 2.43 13.04
N TYR A 56 -1.14 1.87 12.15
CA TYR A 56 -0.97 0.50 11.67
C TYR A 56 0.37 0.34 10.91
N TRP A 57 0.65 1.23 9.97
CA TRP A 57 1.88 1.15 9.17
C TRP A 57 3.13 1.52 9.97
N ARG A 58 3.03 2.41 10.96
CA ARG A 58 4.16 2.66 11.86
C ARG A 58 4.57 1.38 12.58
N GLY A 59 3.60 0.66 13.13
CA GLY A 59 3.86 -0.63 13.77
C GLY A 59 4.45 -1.65 12.79
N GLY A 60 3.95 -1.65 11.55
CA GLY A 60 4.46 -2.54 10.51
C GLY A 60 5.91 -2.26 10.14
N LEU A 61 6.27 -0.99 9.95
CA LEU A 61 7.64 -0.59 9.63
C LEU A 61 8.59 -0.87 10.80
N ASP A 62 8.17 -0.58 12.02
CA ASP A 62 8.99 -0.84 13.22
C ASP A 62 9.27 -2.35 13.40
N ALA A 63 8.29 -3.19 13.06
CA ALA A 63 8.42 -4.64 13.16
C ALA A 63 9.24 -5.26 12.03
N GLN A 64 9.45 -4.54 10.93
CA GLN A 64 10.10 -5.05 9.72
C GLN A 64 11.19 -4.08 9.24
N PRO A 65 12.31 -3.95 9.99
CA PRO A 65 13.37 -3.00 9.60
C PRO A 65 14.06 -3.37 8.29
N ASP A 66 13.91 -4.60 7.81
CA ASP A 66 14.43 -5.08 6.53
C ASP A 66 13.42 -5.02 5.39
N LEU A 67 12.26 -4.41 5.60
CA LEU A 67 11.23 -4.29 4.56
C LEU A 67 11.81 -3.65 3.30
N ARG A 68 11.59 -4.32 2.17
CA ARG A 68 11.98 -3.86 0.85
C ARG A 68 11.06 -4.47 -0.20
N PHE A 69 10.57 -3.63 -1.11
CA PHE A 69 9.71 -4.02 -2.21
C PHE A 69 10.44 -3.88 -3.53
N THR A 70 10.26 -4.86 -4.42
CA THR A 70 10.81 -4.84 -5.78
C THR A 70 9.64 -4.87 -6.77
N LEU A 71 9.52 -3.84 -7.58
CA LEU A 71 8.43 -3.70 -8.55
C LEU A 71 8.46 -4.81 -9.59
N GLN A 72 7.29 -5.40 -9.88
CA GLN A 72 7.11 -6.38 -10.95
C GLN A 72 6.30 -5.80 -12.10
N SER A 73 5.11 -5.24 -11.83
CA SER A 73 4.26 -4.69 -12.89
C SER A 73 3.31 -3.62 -12.35
N VAL A 74 2.79 -2.82 -13.29
CA VAL A 74 1.76 -1.82 -13.02
C VAL A 74 0.63 -2.06 -14.02
N LEU A 75 -0.59 -2.24 -13.52
CA LEU A 75 -1.78 -2.49 -14.31
C LEU A 75 -2.76 -1.35 -14.07
N THR A 76 -3.33 -0.80 -15.14
CA THR A 76 -4.19 0.38 -15.05
C THR A 76 -5.64 0.02 -15.34
N GLY A 77 -6.55 0.50 -14.52
CA GLY A 77 -7.98 0.37 -14.70
C GLY A 77 -8.67 1.74 -14.73
N HIS A 78 -10.01 1.74 -14.68
CA HIS A 78 -10.78 2.98 -14.61
C HIS A 78 -10.71 3.56 -13.19
N ASP A 79 -10.08 4.73 -13.06
CA ASP A 79 -9.84 5.40 -11.77
C ASP A 79 -9.16 4.53 -10.72
N CYS A 80 -8.41 3.52 -11.17
CA CYS A 80 -7.67 2.62 -10.28
C CYS A 80 -6.43 2.10 -10.98
N LEU A 81 -5.50 1.58 -10.19
CA LEU A 81 -4.36 0.85 -10.71
C LEU A 81 -3.97 -0.26 -9.72
N THR A 82 -3.25 -1.24 -10.22
CA THR A 82 -2.71 -2.32 -9.40
C THR A 82 -1.20 -2.37 -9.58
N ILE A 83 -0.49 -2.38 -8.48
CA ILE A 83 0.96 -2.59 -8.46
C ILE A 83 1.20 -4.01 -7.98
N THR A 84 1.98 -4.79 -8.73
CA THR A 84 2.49 -6.06 -8.23
C THR A 84 3.95 -5.92 -7.89
N TYR A 85 4.36 -6.51 -6.77
CA TYR A 85 5.74 -6.43 -6.31
C TYR A 85 6.10 -7.68 -5.52
N CYS A 86 7.40 -7.90 -5.36
CA CYS A 86 7.94 -8.92 -4.46
C CYS A 86 8.40 -8.24 -3.18
N ASN A 87 7.95 -8.75 -2.03
CA ASN A 87 8.40 -8.21 -0.75
C ASN A 87 9.70 -8.89 -0.29
N HIS A 88 10.26 -8.43 0.82
CA HIS A 88 11.53 -8.93 1.36
C HIS A 88 11.47 -10.39 1.82
N ARG A 89 10.27 -10.98 1.89
CA ARG A 89 10.08 -12.39 2.23
C ARG A 89 9.92 -13.29 1.00
N GLY A 90 10.12 -12.74 -0.20
CA GLY A 90 9.94 -13.48 -1.45
C GLY A 90 8.50 -13.72 -1.84
N GLN A 91 7.56 -12.98 -1.26
CA GLN A 91 6.13 -13.13 -1.49
C GLN A 91 5.68 -12.14 -2.56
N THR A 92 4.90 -12.62 -3.54
CA THR A 92 4.26 -11.74 -4.51
C THR A 92 3.05 -11.08 -3.86
N VAL A 93 2.98 -9.76 -3.99
CA VAL A 93 1.89 -8.95 -3.46
C VAL A 93 1.29 -8.14 -4.59
N ALA A 94 -0.03 -8.03 -4.62
CA ALA A 94 -0.75 -7.14 -5.52
C ALA A 94 -1.53 -6.14 -4.66
N GLU A 95 -1.27 -4.85 -4.88
CA GLU A 95 -2.05 -3.79 -4.23
C GLU A 95 -2.83 -3.02 -5.27
N THR A 96 -4.14 -2.92 -5.06
CA THR A 96 -5.04 -2.15 -5.92
C THR A 96 -5.40 -0.85 -5.22
N PHE A 97 -5.30 0.24 -5.97
CA PHE A 97 -5.52 1.61 -5.48
C PHE A 97 -6.67 2.23 -6.27
N GLU A 98 -7.72 2.64 -5.58
CA GLU A 98 -8.83 3.39 -6.18
C GLU A 98 -8.65 4.87 -5.83
N PHE A 99 -8.72 5.73 -6.85
CA PHE A 99 -8.48 7.17 -6.69
C PHE A 99 -9.78 7.94 -6.64
N GLY A 100 -9.84 8.92 -5.74
CA GLY A 100 -10.95 9.87 -5.65
C GLY A 100 -10.72 11.11 -6.50
N PRO A 101 -11.67 12.08 -6.44
CA PRO A 101 -11.62 13.29 -7.29
C PRO A 101 -10.37 14.15 -7.10
N GLY A 102 -9.70 14.09 -5.95
CA GLY A 102 -8.49 14.86 -5.66
C GLY A 102 -7.19 14.10 -5.88
N ASP A 103 -7.22 13.02 -6.67
CA ASP A 103 -6.07 12.16 -6.97
C ASP A 103 -5.48 11.42 -5.76
N GLY A 104 -6.11 11.52 -4.59
CA GLY A 104 -5.74 10.72 -3.42
C GLY A 104 -6.37 9.34 -3.47
N VAL A 105 -5.69 8.36 -2.90
CA VAL A 105 -6.22 7.00 -2.80
C VAL A 105 -7.32 6.98 -1.74
N VAL A 106 -8.53 6.57 -2.15
CA VAL A 106 -9.70 6.50 -1.27
C VAL A 106 -9.98 5.09 -0.80
N ARG A 107 -9.51 4.09 -1.55
CA ARG A 107 -9.66 2.69 -1.17
C ARG A 107 -8.49 1.89 -1.72
N SER A 108 -7.98 0.97 -0.92
CA SER A 108 -6.83 0.16 -1.30
C SER A 108 -6.98 -1.26 -0.78
N PHE A 109 -6.57 -2.22 -1.61
CA PHE A 109 -6.65 -3.65 -1.30
C PHE A 109 -5.27 -4.27 -1.43
N ALA A 110 -4.78 -4.90 -0.38
CA ALA A 110 -3.53 -5.66 -0.43
C ALA A 110 -3.85 -7.16 -0.51
N CYS A 111 -3.35 -7.81 -1.54
CA CYS A 111 -3.55 -9.24 -1.79
C CYS A 111 -2.19 -9.93 -1.84
N TYR A 112 -2.05 -11.00 -1.09
CA TYR A 112 -0.76 -11.68 -0.91
C TYR A 112 -0.79 -13.07 -1.52
N GLY A 113 0.24 -13.38 -2.31
CA GLY A 113 0.48 -14.74 -2.78
C GLY A 113 1.10 -15.60 -1.69
N ALA A 114 1.15 -16.92 -1.94
CA ALA A 114 1.83 -17.84 -1.03
C ALA A 114 3.33 -17.56 -1.04
N VAL A 115 3.98 -17.77 0.09
CA VAL A 115 5.45 -17.78 0.17
C VAL A 115 5.94 -19.06 -0.48
N SER A 116 6.83 -18.91 -1.46
CA SER A 116 7.41 -20.06 -2.18
C SER A 116 8.73 -20.52 -1.56
#